data_de6c9d1aa2543f50715bd63a4eab2da8
#
_entry.id   de6c9d1aa2543f50715bd63a4eab2da8
#
_cell.length_a   1.000
_cell.length_b   1.000
_cell.length_c   1.000
_cell.angle_alpha   90.00
_cell.angle_beta   90.00
_cell.angle_gamma   90.00
#
_symmetry.space_group_name_H-M   'P 1'
#
loop_
_entity.id
_entity.type
_entity.pdbx_description
1 polymer ?
#
loop_
_entity_poly.entity_id
_entity_poly.type
_entity_poly.pdbx_seq_one_letter_code
_entity_poly.pdbx_strand_id
1 'polypeptide(L)'
;MIKNSILIALIGLFISCKEEKTEVETPSNGLITVTKEQFQSSKMEVTTLVENEFNVTVSASGKIDVPPQYRAKITPFIGGYVKSSQFLVGDKVLKGQVLVTLENTEYLDIQKDYVEVAEQINYLKSEFERQKTLYNEKITSQKNYLKAESDYRQAKGMYQGLREKLLLLNINPANVEKGKFTSVITLTAPISGDITVMNANVGMFMSPSDIIMEVVDTQHLLLSLNVFESDILKIKEGQNIEFTIPQASKDVYKSIVKTVGKSIENKDRSISVFGLLQPELKEKLLSGMFAEAKIIIATKKGFSVPNEAIIKESDKNFVYLLQNQQSNFVFKKTLVKVGEASEDFTEILPDDHVHQNSKILAKGVFDISN
;
A
#
# COMPACT_ATOMS: atom_id res chain seq x y z
N MET A 1 -24.73 28.48 74.04
CA MET A 1 -23.86 28.98 75.16
C MET A 1 -22.66 29.60 74.43
N ILE A 2 -22.62 30.92 74.30
CA ILE A 2 -21.86 31.85 75.11
C ILE A 2 -20.35 31.62 74.92
N LYS A 3 -19.51 32.53 74.42
CA LYS A 3 -19.34 34.00 74.54
C LYS A 3 -18.15 34.46 73.69
N ASN A 4 -18.28 35.56 73.05
CA ASN A 4 -17.53 36.83 73.22
C ASN A 4 -16.02 36.82 72.90
N SER A 5 -15.67 37.58 71.92
CA SER A 5 -15.14 38.98 71.89
C SER A 5 -13.67 39.09 72.25
N ILE A 6 -12.90 39.72 71.38
CA ILE A 6 -12.15 40.96 71.61
C ILE A 6 -11.34 41.35 70.35
N LEU A 7 -11.64 42.48 69.88
CA LEU A 7 -11.08 43.49 69.04
C LEU A 7 -9.64 43.90 69.41
N ILE A 8 -8.70 43.88 68.48
CA ILE A 8 -7.55 44.80 68.56
C ILE A 8 -7.22 45.21 67.08
N ALA A 9 -7.37 46.46 66.81
CA ALA A 9 -6.94 47.18 65.64
C ALA A 9 -5.43 47.36 65.63
N LEU A 10 -4.77 46.97 64.50
CA LEU A 10 -3.41 47.41 64.23
C LEU A 10 -3.37 47.96 62.82
N ILE A 11 -3.29 49.30 62.75
CA ILE A 11 -3.08 50.09 61.54
C ILE A 11 -1.63 49.89 61.09
N GLY A 12 -1.43 49.21 59.96
CA GLY A 12 -0.15 49.12 59.28
C GLY A 12 -0.24 49.78 57.91
N LEU A 13 0.40 50.92 57.73
CA LEU A 13 0.59 51.61 56.49
C LEU A 13 1.35 50.73 55.49
N PHE A 14 0.69 50.26 54.47
CA PHE A 14 1.37 49.74 53.28
C PHE A 14 1.39 50.83 52.20
N ILE A 15 2.59 51.32 51.96
CA ILE A 15 2.93 52.11 50.81
C ILE A 15 2.85 51.16 49.59
N SER A 16 1.79 51.24 48.81
CA SER A 16 1.62 50.56 47.55
C SER A 16 2.38 51.33 46.48
N CYS A 17 3.53 50.81 46.05
CA CYS A 17 4.10 51.17 44.77
C CYS A 17 3.16 50.66 43.66
N LYS A 18 2.51 51.60 43.01
CA LYS A 18 1.71 51.37 41.81
C LYS A 18 2.68 51.18 40.64
N GLU A 19 3.00 49.92 40.30
CA GLU A 19 3.55 49.61 39.01
C GLU A 19 2.49 49.99 37.94
N GLU A 20 2.76 51.00 37.20
CA GLU A 20 2.03 51.34 36.01
C GLU A 20 2.22 50.23 34.97
N LYS A 21 1.31 49.26 34.97
CA LYS A 21 1.11 48.43 33.76
C LYS A 21 0.66 49.37 32.65
N THR A 22 1.54 49.68 31.75
CA THR A 22 1.21 50.25 30.46
C THR A 22 0.26 49.27 29.78
N GLU A 23 -1.04 49.52 29.90
CA GLU A 23 -2.04 48.88 29.03
C GLU A 23 -1.68 49.28 27.59
N VAL A 24 -1.22 48.32 26.82
CA VAL A 24 -1.15 48.46 25.37
C VAL A 24 -2.59 48.57 24.89
N GLU A 25 -3.02 49.81 24.63
CA GLU A 25 -4.26 50.08 23.92
C GLU A 25 -4.27 49.28 22.61
N THR A 26 -5.09 48.26 22.55
CA THR A 26 -5.42 47.56 21.31
C THR A 26 -6.24 48.54 20.45
N PRO A 27 -5.70 49.10 19.35
CA PRO A 27 -6.46 49.98 18.52
C PRO A 27 -7.58 49.15 17.83
N SER A 28 -8.80 49.62 17.90
CA SER A 28 -10.01 49.00 17.36
C SER A 28 -10.05 48.87 15.82
N ASN A 29 -8.94 49.06 15.13
CA ASN A 29 -8.80 49.02 13.67
C ASN A 29 -7.91 47.90 13.11
N GLY A 30 -7.51 46.88 13.92
CA GLY A 30 -6.64 45.80 13.45
C GLY A 30 -5.22 46.26 13.05
N LEU A 31 -4.81 47.48 13.49
CA LEU A 31 -3.47 48.02 13.29
C LEU A 31 -2.59 47.69 14.52
N ILE A 32 -1.42 47.16 14.29
CA ILE A 32 -0.43 46.87 15.33
C ILE A 32 0.80 47.73 15.09
N THR A 33 1.24 48.44 16.13
CA THR A 33 2.41 49.32 16.05
C THR A 33 3.60 48.63 16.77
N VAL A 34 4.70 48.47 16.06
CA VAL A 34 5.95 47.89 16.57
C VAL A 34 7.01 48.97 16.56
N THR A 35 7.70 49.17 17.68
CA THR A 35 8.82 50.15 17.73
C THR A 35 10.04 49.61 16.97
N LYS A 36 11.00 50.47 16.64
CA LYS A 36 12.25 50.07 15.97
C LYS A 36 13.06 49.12 16.85
N GLU A 37 13.07 49.33 18.14
CA GLU A 37 13.77 48.51 19.12
C GLU A 37 13.15 47.10 19.17
N GLN A 38 11.81 47.01 19.23
CA GLN A 38 11.10 45.73 19.18
C GLN A 38 11.34 44.98 17.87
N PHE A 39 11.27 45.69 16.73
CA PHE A 39 11.51 45.12 15.41
C PHE A 39 12.90 44.49 15.30
N GLN A 40 13.92 45.18 15.85
CA GLN A 40 15.30 44.69 15.86
C GLN A 40 15.52 43.55 16.86
N SER A 41 14.98 43.67 18.09
CA SER A 41 15.21 42.67 19.15
C SER A 41 14.56 41.33 18.80
N SER A 42 13.38 41.36 18.15
CA SER A 42 12.68 40.13 17.68
C SER A 42 13.16 39.65 16.29
N LYS A 43 14.23 40.26 15.74
CA LYS A 43 14.78 39.90 14.42
C LYS A 43 13.69 39.79 13.33
N MET A 44 12.76 40.72 13.36
CA MET A 44 11.66 40.77 12.39
C MET A 44 12.17 41.08 10.99
N GLU A 45 11.61 40.42 9.99
CA GLU A 45 11.95 40.62 8.59
C GLU A 45 10.69 40.92 7.78
N VAL A 46 10.77 41.90 6.89
CA VAL A 46 9.70 42.22 5.94
C VAL A 46 10.13 41.76 4.55
N THR A 47 9.24 41.10 3.85
CA THR A 47 9.42 40.66 2.46
C THR A 47 8.33 41.21 1.55
N THR A 48 8.51 41.11 0.25
CA THR A 48 7.47 41.25 -0.76
C THR A 48 7.04 39.88 -1.26
N LEU A 49 5.94 39.84 -1.99
CA LEU A 49 5.55 38.62 -2.68
C LEU A 49 6.62 38.20 -3.70
N VAL A 50 7.01 36.96 -3.66
CA VAL A 50 7.99 36.36 -4.58
C VAL A 50 7.26 35.36 -5.48
N GLU A 51 7.54 35.38 -6.79
CA GLU A 51 7.02 34.38 -7.71
C GLU A 51 7.77 33.05 -7.51
N ASN A 52 7.02 32.02 -7.15
CA ASN A 52 7.54 30.66 -7.00
C ASN A 52 6.74 29.68 -7.83
N GLU A 53 7.32 28.50 -8.11
CA GLU A 53 6.63 27.40 -8.78
C GLU A 53 5.98 26.48 -7.74
N PHE A 54 4.71 26.17 -7.97
CA PHE A 54 3.91 25.30 -7.11
C PHE A 54 3.41 24.09 -7.88
N ASN A 55 3.51 22.94 -7.25
CA ASN A 55 2.94 21.70 -7.78
C ASN A 55 1.45 21.66 -7.52
N VAL A 56 0.67 21.56 -8.58
CA VAL A 56 -0.76 21.24 -8.48
C VAL A 56 -0.85 19.71 -8.35
N THR A 57 -1.44 19.24 -7.26
CA THR A 57 -1.42 17.84 -6.90
C THR A 57 -2.82 17.25 -6.78
N VAL A 58 -2.92 15.96 -7.02
CA VAL A 58 -4.08 15.13 -6.68
C VAL A 58 -3.68 14.23 -5.52
N SER A 59 -4.40 14.33 -4.41
CA SER A 59 -4.19 13.45 -3.25
C SER A 59 -4.78 12.08 -3.51
N ALA A 60 -4.03 11.04 -3.14
CA ALA A 60 -4.43 9.66 -3.25
C ALA A 60 -3.92 8.87 -2.05
N SER A 61 -4.61 7.81 -1.70
CA SER A 61 -4.14 6.85 -0.69
C SER A 61 -4.10 5.45 -1.27
N GLY A 62 -3.30 4.60 -0.66
CA GLY A 62 -3.17 3.23 -1.14
C GLY A 62 -2.19 2.43 -0.30
N LYS A 63 -1.47 1.53 -0.93
CA LYS A 63 -0.51 0.65 -0.26
C LYS A 63 0.64 0.26 -1.19
N ILE A 64 1.72 -0.19 -0.58
CA ILE A 64 2.78 -0.90 -1.28
C ILE A 64 2.27 -2.32 -1.55
N ASP A 65 2.30 -2.77 -2.79
CA ASP A 65 1.78 -4.09 -3.17
C ASP A 65 2.58 -4.69 -4.33
N VAL A 66 2.29 -5.93 -4.69
CA VAL A 66 2.83 -6.59 -5.87
C VAL A 66 1.70 -6.92 -6.86
N PRO A 67 1.95 -6.88 -8.17
CA PRO A 67 0.99 -7.39 -9.15
C PRO A 67 0.64 -8.86 -8.87
N PRO A 68 -0.61 -9.31 -9.17
CA PRO A 68 -1.06 -10.66 -8.86
C PRO A 68 -0.16 -11.79 -9.41
N GLN A 69 0.49 -11.59 -10.56
CA GLN A 69 1.40 -12.58 -11.15
C GLN A 69 2.69 -12.81 -10.35
N TYR A 70 3.02 -11.94 -9.42
CA TYR A 70 4.18 -12.02 -8.53
C TYR A 70 3.81 -12.42 -7.10
N ARG A 71 2.60 -12.95 -6.93
CA ARG A 71 2.08 -13.48 -5.67
C ARG A 71 1.53 -14.87 -5.90
N ALA A 72 1.94 -15.84 -5.11
CA ALA A 72 1.48 -17.20 -5.19
C ALA A 72 0.93 -17.67 -3.85
N LYS A 73 -0.31 -18.16 -3.86
CA LYS A 73 -0.91 -18.85 -2.73
C LYS A 73 -0.76 -20.34 -2.96
N ILE A 74 -0.15 -21.03 -2.01
CA ILE A 74 0.11 -22.46 -2.05
C ILE A 74 -1.04 -23.15 -1.34
N THR A 75 -1.79 -23.97 -2.08
CA THR A 75 -2.91 -24.80 -1.61
C THR A 75 -2.67 -26.24 -2.09
N PRO A 76 -3.10 -27.28 -1.38
CA PRO A 76 -2.98 -28.65 -1.84
C PRO A 76 -4.08 -28.97 -2.86
N PHE A 77 -3.79 -29.82 -3.85
CA PHE A 77 -4.83 -30.34 -4.76
C PHE A 77 -5.73 -31.40 -4.08
N ILE A 78 -5.14 -32.19 -3.20
CA ILE A 78 -5.84 -33.18 -2.36
C ILE A 78 -5.34 -32.91 -0.94
N GLY A 79 -6.25 -32.89 0.03
CA GLY A 79 -5.93 -32.61 1.43
C GLY A 79 -5.00 -33.64 2.04
N GLY A 80 -4.37 -33.25 3.17
CA GLY A 80 -3.49 -34.12 3.92
C GLY A 80 -3.01 -33.48 5.21
N TYR A 81 -2.45 -34.31 6.09
CA TYR A 81 -1.82 -33.85 7.32
C TYR A 81 -0.43 -33.28 7.01
N VAL A 82 -0.11 -32.12 7.56
CA VAL A 82 1.23 -31.53 7.45
C VAL A 82 2.24 -32.44 8.19
N LYS A 83 3.14 -33.05 7.42
CA LYS A 83 4.19 -33.90 7.99
C LYS A 83 5.43 -33.11 8.38
N SER A 84 5.81 -32.13 7.54
CA SER A 84 6.92 -31.21 7.84
C SER A 84 6.72 -29.87 7.15
N SER A 85 7.17 -28.82 7.84
CA SER A 85 7.37 -27.47 7.31
C SER A 85 8.60 -26.89 8.01
N GLN A 86 9.56 -26.37 7.26
CA GLN A 86 10.84 -25.89 7.79
C GLN A 86 11.02 -24.38 7.66
N PHE A 87 10.02 -23.69 7.11
CA PHE A 87 10.09 -22.27 6.79
C PHE A 87 9.29 -21.42 7.77
N LEU A 88 9.74 -20.18 7.93
CA LEU A 88 9.08 -19.13 8.69
C LEU A 88 8.65 -17.99 7.77
N VAL A 89 7.75 -17.15 8.25
CA VAL A 89 7.42 -15.88 7.59
C VAL A 89 8.69 -15.03 7.53
N GLY A 90 9.01 -14.50 6.35
CA GLY A 90 10.24 -13.75 6.06
C GLY A 90 11.35 -14.57 5.39
N ASP A 91 11.25 -15.90 5.36
CA ASP A 91 12.24 -16.73 4.65
C ASP A 91 12.12 -16.56 3.14
N LYS A 92 13.27 -16.60 2.45
CA LYS A 92 13.36 -16.60 0.99
C LYS A 92 13.30 -18.01 0.44
N VAL A 93 12.53 -18.18 -0.63
CA VAL A 93 12.40 -19.46 -1.33
C VAL A 93 12.64 -19.29 -2.82
N LEU A 94 13.14 -20.35 -3.45
CA LEU A 94 13.35 -20.42 -4.88
C LEU A 94 12.22 -21.21 -5.55
N LYS A 95 11.89 -20.85 -6.78
CA LYS A 95 10.95 -21.62 -7.60
C LYS A 95 11.34 -23.08 -7.67
N GLY A 96 10.38 -24.00 -7.40
CA GLY A 96 10.59 -25.43 -7.35
C GLY A 96 11.11 -25.97 -6.00
N GLN A 97 11.45 -25.12 -5.06
CA GLN A 97 11.89 -25.54 -3.72
C GLN A 97 10.73 -26.18 -2.96
N VAL A 98 10.98 -27.32 -2.29
CA VAL A 98 9.98 -28.00 -1.45
C VAL A 98 9.67 -27.14 -0.23
N LEU A 99 8.41 -26.82 -0.03
CA LEU A 99 7.94 -25.97 1.05
C LEU A 99 7.36 -26.76 2.22
N VAL A 100 6.46 -27.69 1.90
CA VAL A 100 5.71 -28.49 2.87
C VAL A 100 5.56 -29.90 2.34
N THR A 101 5.55 -30.87 3.23
CA THR A 101 5.17 -32.23 2.92
C THR A 101 3.83 -32.55 3.59
N LEU A 102 2.92 -33.16 2.82
CA LEU A 102 1.62 -33.61 3.31
C LEU A 102 1.56 -35.13 3.27
N GLU A 103 0.87 -35.73 4.23
CA GLU A 103 0.64 -37.16 4.34
C GLU A 103 -0.85 -37.48 4.34
N ASN A 104 -1.27 -38.40 3.45
CA ASN A 104 -2.65 -38.90 3.38
C ASN A 104 -2.69 -40.30 2.75
N THR A 105 -3.57 -41.17 3.26
CA THR A 105 -3.80 -42.51 2.70
C THR A 105 -4.47 -42.47 1.32
N GLU A 106 -5.24 -41.44 1.02
CA GLU A 106 -5.89 -41.23 -0.29
C GLU A 106 -4.85 -41.19 -1.43
N TYR A 107 -3.63 -40.73 -1.15
CA TYR A 107 -2.55 -40.76 -2.14
C TYR A 107 -2.16 -42.21 -2.53
N LEU A 108 -2.29 -43.15 -1.61
CA LEU A 108 -2.04 -44.59 -1.90
C LEU A 108 -3.15 -45.20 -2.77
N ASP A 109 -4.40 -44.82 -2.52
CA ASP A 109 -5.57 -45.28 -3.29
C ASP A 109 -5.46 -44.87 -4.78
N ILE A 110 -5.08 -43.64 -5.05
CA ILE A 110 -4.87 -43.15 -6.44
C ILE A 110 -3.72 -43.93 -7.13
N GLN A 111 -2.65 -44.25 -6.43
CA GLN A 111 -1.53 -45.01 -6.96
C GLN A 111 -1.92 -46.45 -7.23
N LYS A 112 -2.69 -47.08 -6.33
CA LYS A 112 -3.25 -48.44 -6.52
C LYS A 112 -4.14 -48.47 -7.77
N ASP A 113 -5.09 -47.56 -7.91
CA ASP A 113 -6.00 -47.49 -9.06
C ASP A 113 -5.20 -47.32 -10.38
N TYR A 114 -4.12 -46.52 -10.35
CA TYR A 114 -3.27 -46.30 -11.49
C TYR A 114 -2.55 -47.61 -11.93
N VAL A 115 -1.96 -48.35 -10.98
CA VAL A 115 -1.29 -49.64 -11.28
C VAL A 115 -2.27 -50.66 -11.81
N GLU A 116 -3.46 -50.76 -11.22
CA GLU A 116 -4.49 -51.70 -11.68
C GLU A 116 -4.85 -51.46 -13.16
N VAL A 117 -5.05 -50.22 -13.58
CA VAL A 117 -5.34 -49.88 -14.97
C VAL A 117 -4.09 -50.05 -15.86
N ALA A 118 -2.91 -49.73 -15.37
CA ALA A 118 -1.63 -49.92 -16.09
C ALA A 118 -1.36 -51.38 -16.45
N GLU A 119 -1.68 -52.31 -15.55
CA GLU A 119 -1.58 -53.75 -15.81
C GLU A 119 -2.60 -54.23 -16.85
N GLN A 120 -3.83 -53.73 -16.78
CA GLN A 120 -4.91 -54.12 -17.69
C GLN A 120 -4.73 -53.58 -19.11
N ILE A 121 -4.16 -52.38 -19.30
CA ILE A 121 -4.12 -51.72 -20.60
C ILE A 121 -3.35 -52.50 -21.68
N ASN A 122 -2.27 -53.20 -21.28
CA ASN A 122 -1.49 -54.00 -22.21
C ASN A 122 -2.26 -55.23 -22.73
N TYR A 123 -2.99 -55.88 -21.84
CA TYR A 123 -3.88 -56.96 -22.20
C TYR A 123 -4.99 -56.49 -23.16
N LEU A 124 -5.72 -55.43 -22.79
CA LEU A 124 -6.81 -54.91 -23.60
C LEU A 124 -6.33 -54.38 -24.96
N LYS A 125 -5.14 -53.81 -25.04
CA LYS A 125 -4.51 -53.45 -26.30
C LYS A 125 -4.28 -54.67 -27.20
N SER A 126 -3.66 -55.70 -26.66
CA SER A 126 -3.41 -56.91 -27.41
C SER A 126 -4.69 -57.60 -27.87
N GLU A 127 -5.75 -57.60 -27.03
CA GLU A 127 -7.05 -58.15 -27.38
C GLU A 127 -7.72 -57.32 -28.48
N PHE A 128 -7.68 -55.99 -28.41
CA PHE A 128 -8.20 -55.11 -29.46
C PHE A 128 -7.47 -55.37 -30.79
N GLU A 129 -6.13 -55.42 -30.81
CA GLU A 129 -5.34 -55.68 -32.00
C GLU A 129 -5.67 -57.07 -32.58
N ARG A 130 -5.80 -58.09 -31.75
CA ARG A 130 -6.22 -59.45 -32.16
C ARG A 130 -7.60 -59.42 -32.80
N GLN A 131 -8.64 -58.83 -32.14
CA GLN A 131 -9.98 -58.73 -32.66
C GLN A 131 -10.05 -57.92 -33.96
N LYS A 132 -9.25 -56.89 -34.09
CA LYS A 132 -9.14 -56.08 -35.32
C LYS A 132 -8.62 -56.93 -36.49
N THR A 133 -7.59 -57.72 -36.30
CA THR A 133 -7.07 -58.63 -37.35
C THR A 133 -8.12 -59.69 -37.74
N LEU A 134 -8.71 -60.37 -36.78
CA LEU A 134 -9.76 -61.38 -37.04
C LEU A 134 -11.00 -60.79 -37.74
N TYR A 135 -11.35 -59.55 -37.43
CA TYR A 135 -12.45 -58.84 -38.10
C TYR A 135 -12.13 -58.54 -39.58
N ASN A 136 -10.91 -58.07 -39.83
CA ASN A 136 -10.46 -57.80 -41.21
C ASN A 136 -10.44 -59.06 -42.04
N GLU A 137 -10.09 -60.23 -41.44
CA GLU A 137 -10.12 -61.53 -42.05
C GLU A 137 -11.54 -62.17 -42.07
N LYS A 138 -12.57 -61.48 -41.62
CA LYS A 138 -13.97 -61.92 -41.54
C LYS A 138 -14.20 -63.18 -40.64
N ILE A 139 -13.32 -63.38 -39.66
CA ILE A 139 -13.38 -64.57 -38.71
C ILE A 139 -14.19 -64.21 -37.47
N THR A 140 -14.23 -62.95 -37.04
CA THR A 140 -15.00 -62.54 -35.85
C THR A 140 -16.12 -61.55 -36.23
N SER A 141 -17.09 -61.37 -35.31
CA SER A 141 -18.18 -60.47 -35.51
C SER A 141 -17.80 -58.99 -35.27
N GLN A 142 -18.45 -58.06 -35.95
CA GLN A 142 -18.30 -56.63 -35.70
C GLN A 142 -18.55 -56.30 -34.22
N LYS A 143 -19.49 -56.96 -33.57
CA LYS A 143 -19.77 -56.75 -32.14
C LYS A 143 -18.53 -57.02 -31.27
N ASN A 144 -17.80 -58.13 -31.51
CA ASN A 144 -16.63 -58.47 -30.72
C ASN A 144 -15.48 -57.44 -30.95
N TYR A 145 -15.27 -57.05 -32.21
CA TYR A 145 -14.30 -56.03 -32.54
C TYR A 145 -14.60 -54.66 -31.83
N LEU A 146 -15.86 -54.19 -31.98
CA LEU A 146 -16.26 -52.89 -31.34
C LEU A 146 -16.20 -52.96 -29.83
N LYS A 147 -16.52 -54.12 -29.22
CA LYS A 147 -16.39 -54.33 -27.78
C LYS A 147 -14.91 -54.18 -27.34
N ALA A 148 -14.02 -54.91 -27.99
CA ALA A 148 -12.59 -54.86 -27.65
C ALA A 148 -11.99 -53.48 -27.87
N GLU A 149 -12.43 -52.73 -28.91
CA GLU A 149 -12.06 -51.36 -29.19
C GLU A 149 -12.54 -50.42 -28.05
N SER A 150 -13.78 -50.58 -27.64
CA SER A 150 -14.37 -49.77 -26.56
C SER A 150 -13.67 -50.01 -25.22
N ASP A 151 -13.46 -51.29 -24.86
CA ASP A 151 -12.79 -51.67 -23.61
C ASP A 151 -11.37 -51.10 -23.54
N TYR A 152 -10.59 -51.21 -24.66
CA TYR A 152 -9.23 -50.62 -24.74
C TYR A 152 -9.26 -49.08 -24.65
N ARG A 153 -10.16 -48.39 -25.37
CA ARG A 153 -10.29 -46.94 -25.33
C ARG A 153 -10.66 -46.43 -23.95
N GLN A 154 -11.54 -47.13 -23.25
CA GLN A 154 -11.93 -46.78 -21.87
C GLN A 154 -10.75 -46.88 -20.94
N ALA A 155 -10.05 -48.03 -20.95
CA ALA A 155 -8.85 -48.25 -20.10
C ALA A 155 -7.74 -47.21 -20.39
N LYS A 156 -7.53 -46.88 -21.68
CA LYS A 156 -6.57 -45.88 -22.08
C LYS A 156 -6.93 -44.48 -21.51
N GLY A 157 -8.20 -44.10 -21.54
CA GLY A 157 -8.68 -42.84 -20.95
C GLY A 157 -8.46 -42.79 -19.44
N MET A 158 -8.80 -43.89 -18.72
CA MET A 158 -8.58 -43.99 -17.27
C MET A 158 -7.08 -43.94 -16.92
N TYR A 159 -6.24 -44.67 -17.63
CA TYR A 159 -4.78 -44.65 -17.43
C TYR A 159 -4.21 -43.24 -17.57
N GLN A 160 -4.59 -42.53 -18.64
CA GLN A 160 -4.12 -41.16 -18.86
C GLN A 160 -4.61 -40.21 -17.76
N GLY A 161 -5.88 -40.30 -17.36
CA GLY A 161 -6.44 -39.48 -16.30
C GLY A 161 -5.76 -39.67 -14.95
N LEU A 162 -5.52 -40.92 -14.56
CA LEU A 162 -4.83 -41.26 -13.30
C LEU A 162 -3.35 -40.85 -13.36
N ARG A 163 -2.70 -41.01 -14.52
CA ARG A 163 -1.33 -40.56 -14.72
C ARG A 163 -1.16 -39.05 -14.51
N GLU A 164 -2.04 -38.24 -15.10
CA GLU A 164 -2.02 -36.79 -14.89
C GLU A 164 -2.32 -36.42 -13.42
N LYS A 165 -3.23 -37.15 -12.76
CA LYS A 165 -3.51 -36.96 -11.33
C LYS A 165 -2.28 -37.20 -10.46
N LEU A 166 -1.48 -38.24 -10.74
CA LEU A 166 -0.21 -38.50 -10.05
C LEU A 166 0.81 -37.37 -10.28
N LEU A 167 0.92 -36.86 -11.51
CA LEU A 167 1.83 -35.76 -11.83
C LEU A 167 1.46 -34.47 -11.11
N LEU A 168 0.16 -34.13 -11.00
CA LEU A 168 -0.33 -33.01 -10.20
C LEU A 168 0.03 -33.11 -8.72
N LEU A 169 0.16 -34.35 -8.20
CA LEU A 169 0.57 -34.63 -6.83
C LEU A 169 2.09 -34.69 -6.66
N ASN A 170 2.89 -34.39 -7.71
CA ASN A 170 4.33 -34.58 -7.75
C ASN A 170 4.77 -36.03 -7.51
N ILE A 171 3.91 -37.02 -7.81
CA ILE A 171 4.22 -38.46 -7.74
C ILE A 171 4.65 -38.90 -9.13
N ASN A 172 5.84 -39.52 -9.22
CA ASN A 172 6.34 -40.04 -10.48
C ASN A 172 5.64 -41.36 -10.85
N PRO A 173 4.82 -41.43 -11.94
CA PRO A 173 4.12 -42.65 -12.33
C PRO A 173 5.02 -43.86 -12.57
N ALA A 174 6.24 -43.67 -13.12
CA ALA A 174 7.16 -44.72 -13.35
C ALA A 174 7.71 -45.39 -12.06
N ASN A 175 7.72 -44.67 -10.94
CA ASN A 175 8.03 -45.24 -9.65
C ASN A 175 6.86 -46.07 -9.12
N VAL A 176 5.64 -45.62 -9.34
CA VAL A 176 4.41 -46.30 -8.94
C VAL A 176 4.25 -47.62 -9.69
N GLU A 177 4.54 -47.67 -11.00
CA GLU A 177 4.55 -48.91 -11.81
C GLU A 177 5.59 -49.93 -11.31
N LYS A 178 6.64 -49.47 -10.64
CA LYS A 178 7.67 -50.35 -10.00
C LYS A 178 7.29 -50.75 -8.57
N GLY A 179 6.06 -50.48 -8.12
CA GLY A 179 5.58 -50.79 -6.77
C GLY A 179 6.07 -49.85 -5.67
N LYS A 180 6.67 -48.72 -6.01
CA LYS A 180 7.13 -47.69 -5.03
C LYS A 180 6.01 -46.71 -4.73
N PHE A 181 5.18 -47.05 -3.76
CA PHE A 181 4.08 -46.19 -3.30
C PHE A 181 4.55 -45.21 -2.22
N THR A 182 3.88 -44.08 -2.14
CA THR A 182 4.12 -43.06 -1.11
C THR A 182 2.82 -42.51 -0.57
N SER A 183 2.71 -42.38 0.76
CA SER A 183 1.63 -41.67 1.44
C SER A 183 1.96 -40.16 1.58
N VAL A 184 3.13 -39.73 1.10
CA VAL A 184 3.63 -38.37 1.31
C VAL A 184 3.83 -37.68 -0.03
N ILE A 185 3.27 -36.48 -0.16
CA ILE A 185 3.50 -35.60 -1.30
C ILE A 185 4.26 -34.35 -0.87
N THR A 186 4.87 -33.69 -1.84
CA THR A 186 5.61 -32.43 -1.64
C THR A 186 4.90 -31.30 -2.35
N LEU A 187 4.73 -30.17 -1.67
CA LEU A 187 4.29 -28.92 -2.26
C LEU A 187 5.52 -28.03 -2.48
N THR A 188 5.64 -27.50 -3.69
CA THR A 188 6.80 -26.69 -4.10
C THR A 188 6.39 -25.25 -4.39
N ALA A 189 7.35 -24.33 -4.27
CA ALA A 189 7.16 -22.93 -4.61
C ALA A 189 6.96 -22.74 -6.12
N PRO A 190 5.85 -22.16 -6.58
CA PRO A 190 5.61 -21.90 -7.99
C PRO A 190 6.42 -20.70 -8.52
N ILE A 191 6.83 -19.79 -7.63
CA ILE A 191 7.66 -18.62 -7.89
C ILE A 191 8.77 -18.52 -6.85
N SER A 192 9.83 -17.76 -7.15
CA SER A 192 10.80 -17.33 -6.13
C SER A 192 10.27 -16.09 -5.42
N GLY A 193 10.61 -15.92 -4.13
CA GLY A 193 10.17 -14.77 -3.36
C GLY A 193 10.30 -14.99 -1.86
N ASP A 194 9.66 -14.13 -1.09
CA ASP A 194 9.63 -14.17 0.37
C ASP A 194 8.28 -14.73 0.85
N ILE A 195 8.33 -15.55 1.91
CA ILE A 195 7.12 -16.09 2.54
C ILE A 195 6.46 -14.98 3.36
N THR A 196 5.23 -14.60 3.00
CA THR A 196 4.48 -13.55 3.71
C THR A 196 3.40 -14.08 4.64
N VAL A 197 2.91 -15.30 4.37
CA VAL A 197 1.91 -15.98 5.20
C VAL A 197 2.30 -17.44 5.37
N MET A 198 2.14 -17.97 6.59
CA MET A 198 2.32 -19.37 6.95
C MET A 198 1.18 -19.80 7.87
N ASN A 199 0.30 -20.67 7.38
CA ASN A 199 -0.85 -21.17 8.14
C ASN A 199 -0.73 -22.66 8.51
N ALA A 200 0.29 -23.36 7.97
CA ALA A 200 0.46 -24.79 8.18
C ALA A 200 1.30 -25.10 9.43
N ASN A 201 0.72 -25.83 10.37
CA ASN A 201 1.44 -26.40 11.51
C ASN A 201 1.58 -27.91 11.35
N VAL A 202 2.70 -28.48 11.79
CA VAL A 202 2.92 -29.93 11.75
C VAL A 202 1.79 -30.64 12.51
N GLY A 203 1.22 -31.68 11.88
CA GLY A 203 0.07 -32.44 12.37
C GLY A 203 -1.30 -31.84 12.05
N MET A 204 -1.39 -30.63 11.47
CA MET A 204 -2.63 -30.02 11.04
C MET A 204 -3.11 -30.62 9.71
N PHE A 205 -4.42 -30.86 9.58
CA PHE A 205 -5.02 -31.26 8.30
C PHE A 205 -5.30 -30.01 7.45
N MET A 206 -4.83 -30.02 6.20
CA MET A 206 -5.04 -28.96 5.22
C MET A 206 -5.95 -29.46 4.10
N SER A 207 -7.05 -28.76 3.87
CA SER A 207 -8.02 -29.03 2.79
C SER A 207 -7.60 -28.34 1.48
N PRO A 208 -8.13 -28.75 0.31
CA PRO A 208 -7.82 -28.09 -0.98
C PRO A 208 -8.12 -26.59 -1.04
N SER A 209 -9.04 -26.09 -0.19
CA SER A 209 -9.38 -24.67 -0.08
C SER A 209 -8.45 -23.87 0.84
N ASP A 210 -7.63 -24.55 1.65
CA ASP A 210 -6.82 -23.90 2.67
C ASP A 210 -5.52 -23.36 2.07
N ILE A 211 -5.22 -22.09 2.38
CA ILE A 211 -3.94 -21.50 2.02
C ILE A 211 -2.91 -21.95 3.04
N ILE A 212 -1.99 -22.80 2.63
CA ILE A 212 -0.88 -23.28 3.44
C ILE A 212 0.11 -22.14 3.68
N MET A 213 0.46 -21.44 2.61
CA MET A 213 1.50 -20.43 2.62
C MET A 213 1.29 -19.45 1.43
N GLU A 214 1.79 -18.23 1.57
CA GLU A 214 1.84 -17.26 0.49
C GLU A 214 3.30 -16.85 0.24
N VAL A 215 3.71 -16.87 -1.02
CA VAL A 215 5.02 -16.42 -1.49
C VAL A 215 4.82 -15.17 -2.35
N VAL A 216 5.61 -14.13 -2.09
CA VAL A 216 5.55 -12.83 -2.78
C VAL A 216 6.92 -12.48 -3.32
N ASP A 217 7.00 -12.18 -4.60
CA ASP A 217 8.22 -11.66 -5.22
C ASP A 217 8.36 -10.15 -4.96
N THR A 218 9.09 -9.82 -3.91
CA THR A 218 9.29 -8.43 -3.44
C THR A 218 10.13 -7.58 -4.40
N GLN A 219 10.81 -8.17 -5.39
CA GLN A 219 11.50 -7.41 -6.43
C GLN A 219 10.53 -6.65 -7.35
N HIS A 220 9.26 -7.05 -7.36
CA HIS A 220 8.20 -6.46 -8.17
C HIS A 220 7.23 -5.58 -7.36
N LEU A 221 7.64 -5.10 -6.17
CA LEU A 221 6.88 -4.13 -5.40
C LEU A 221 6.61 -2.86 -6.22
N LEU A 222 5.41 -2.34 -6.07
CA LEU A 222 4.98 -1.07 -6.65
C LEU A 222 4.04 -0.34 -5.67
N LEU A 223 3.84 0.95 -5.92
CA LEU A 223 2.89 1.78 -5.21
C LEU A 223 1.53 1.64 -5.88
N SER A 224 0.55 1.07 -5.17
CA SER A 224 -0.83 0.93 -5.63
C SER A 224 -1.69 1.99 -4.95
N LEU A 225 -2.19 2.95 -5.71
CA LEU A 225 -2.97 4.09 -5.24
C LEU A 225 -4.40 4.01 -5.74
N ASN A 226 -5.33 4.50 -4.93
CA ASN A 226 -6.73 4.70 -5.31
C ASN A 226 -6.97 6.20 -5.53
N VAL A 227 -7.37 6.56 -6.74
CA VAL A 227 -7.70 7.93 -7.16
C VAL A 227 -9.18 8.02 -7.42
N PHE A 228 -9.85 9.06 -6.92
CA PHE A 228 -11.28 9.26 -7.15
C PHE A 228 -11.58 9.57 -8.61
N GLU A 229 -12.76 9.18 -9.06
CA GLU A 229 -13.25 9.40 -10.43
C GLU A 229 -13.20 10.87 -10.85
N SER A 230 -13.45 11.81 -9.93
CA SER A 230 -13.40 13.26 -10.17
C SER A 230 -12.03 13.74 -10.66
N ASP A 231 -10.96 13.03 -10.32
CA ASP A 231 -9.60 13.46 -10.57
C ASP A 231 -8.86 12.59 -11.60
N ILE A 232 -9.40 11.42 -11.93
CA ILE A 232 -8.69 10.44 -12.77
C ILE A 232 -8.32 10.96 -14.17
N LEU A 233 -9.16 11.81 -14.75
CA LEU A 233 -8.89 12.39 -16.08
C LEU A 233 -7.68 13.32 -16.10
N LYS A 234 -7.21 13.78 -14.94
CA LYS A 234 -6.01 14.60 -14.77
C LYS A 234 -4.74 13.76 -14.67
N ILE A 235 -4.87 12.44 -14.39
CA ILE A 235 -3.76 11.54 -14.16
C ILE A 235 -3.29 10.93 -15.47
N LYS A 236 -1.97 10.94 -15.69
CA LYS A 236 -1.32 10.39 -16.89
C LYS A 236 -0.07 9.61 -16.51
N GLU A 237 0.28 8.62 -17.32
CA GLU A 237 1.55 7.91 -17.19
C GLU A 237 2.74 8.87 -17.29
N GLY A 238 3.77 8.62 -16.50
CA GLY A 238 4.98 9.45 -16.45
C GLY A 238 4.92 10.62 -15.45
N GLN A 239 3.77 10.91 -14.83
CA GLN A 239 3.68 11.95 -13.79
C GLN A 239 4.44 11.55 -12.53
N ASN A 240 5.04 12.54 -11.86
CA ASN A 240 5.73 12.34 -10.60
C ASN A 240 4.72 12.15 -9.45
N ILE A 241 5.09 11.26 -8.53
CA ILE A 241 4.35 10.98 -7.29
C ILE A 241 5.30 11.25 -6.13
N GLU A 242 4.85 12.03 -5.16
CA GLU A 242 5.46 12.12 -3.83
C GLU A 242 4.56 11.35 -2.86
N PHE A 243 5.16 10.45 -2.07
CA PHE A 243 4.39 9.65 -1.13
C PHE A 243 5.12 9.47 0.19
N THR A 244 4.35 9.22 1.23
CA THR A 244 4.83 8.93 2.59
C THR A 244 4.26 7.61 3.07
N ILE A 245 4.93 7.01 4.06
CA ILE A 245 4.43 5.85 4.80
C ILE A 245 4.21 6.31 6.26
N PRO A 246 3.06 6.91 6.59
CA PRO A 246 2.86 7.67 7.83
C PRO A 246 3.15 6.89 9.11
N GLN A 247 2.95 5.56 9.07
CA GLN A 247 3.15 4.68 10.23
C GLN A 247 4.60 4.19 10.40
N ALA A 248 5.45 4.35 9.38
CA ALA A 248 6.83 3.85 9.38
C ALA A 248 7.87 4.98 9.36
N SER A 249 7.63 6.07 8.61
CA SER A 249 8.58 7.18 8.47
C SER A 249 7.86 8.48 8.12
N LYS A 250 8.48 9.61 8.46
CA LYS A 250 8.08 10.94 8.00
C LYS A 250 8.73 11.32 6.66
N ASP A 251 9.59 10.45 6.12
CA ASP A 251 10.30 10.72 4.87
C ASP A 251 9.34 10.77 3.70
N VAL A 252 9.61 11.68 2.76
CA VAL A 252 8.90 11.78 1.49
C VAL A 252 9.68 10.98 0.45
N TYR A 253 9.02 9.98 -0.10
CA TYR A 253 9.56 9.13 -1.15
C TYR A 253 9.02 9.57 -2.51
N LYS A 254 9.78 9.25 -3.57
CA LYS A 254 9.40 9.59 -4.96
C LYS A 254 9.09 8.33 -5.76
N SER A 255 8.09 8.46 -6.62
CA SER A 255 7.66 7.44 -7.57
C SER A 255 7.20 8.11 -8.87
N ILE A 256 6.92 7.30 -9.89
CA ILE A 256 6.41 7.78 -11.18
C ILE A 256 5.19 6.93 -11.54
N VAL A 257 4.12 7.56 -12.01
CA VAL A 257 2.93 6.85 -12.51
C VAL A 257 3.33 5.94 -13.68
N LYS A 258 3.18 4.64 -13.48
CA LYS A 258 3.46 3.60 -14.48
C LYS A 258 2.23 3.32 -15.33
N THR A 259 1.08 3.14 -14.68
CA THR A 259 -0.16 2.73 -15.33
C THR A 259 -1.35 3.29 -14.59
N VAL A 260 -2.35 3.73 -15.33
CA VAL A 260 -3.64 4.19 -14.84
C VAL A 260 -4.71 3.17 -15.21
N GLY A 261 -5.45 2.67 -14.22
CA GLY A 261 -6.57 1.77 -14.41
C GLY A 261 -7.65 2.36 -15.33
N LYS A 262 -8.37 1.50 -16.02
CA LYS A 262 -9.43 1.91 -16.97
C LYS A 262 -10.81 1.48 -16.53
N SER A 263 -10.94 1.00 -15.30
CA SER A 263 -12.22 0.56 -14.71
C SER A 263 -12.37 1.12 -13.29
N ILE A 264 -13.59 1.39 -12.91
CA ILE A 264 -13.96 1.75 -11.54
C ILE A 264 -14.22 0.43 -10.81
N GLU A 265 -13.34 0.08 -9.85
CA GLU A 265 -13.37 -1.27 -9.24
C GLU A 265 -13.99 -1.28 -7.84
N ASN A 266 -14.04 -0.15 -7.16
CA ASN A 266 -14.40 -0.09 -5.75
C ASN A 266 -15.75 0.58 -5.50
N LYS A 267 -16.40 0.22 -4.38
CA LYS A 267 -17.63 0.88 -3.91
C LYS A 267 -17.45 2.40 -3.74
N ASP A 268 -16.23 2.84 -3.51
CA ASP A 268 -15.85 4.25 -3.32
C ASP A 268 -15.63 5.01 -4.63
N ARG A 269 -15.97 4.40 -5.80
CA ARG A 269 -15.78 4.97 -7.13
C ARG A 269 -14.33 5.46 -7.36
N SER A 270 -13.37 4.67 -6.94
CA SER A 270 -11.95 4.92 -7.16
C SER A 270 -11.40 4.04 -8.28
N ILE A 271 -10.32 4.52 -8.90
CA ILE A 271 -9.59 3.85 -9.97
C ILE A 271 -8.16 3.61 -9.46
N SER A 272 -7.65 2.41 -9.73
CA SER A 272 -6.30 2.03 -9.32
C SER A 272 -5.25 2.72 -10.21
N VAL A 273 -4.27 3.37 -9.58
CA VAL A 273 -3.10 3.97 -10.24
C VAL A 273 -1.86 3.34 -9.66
N PHE A 274 -0.96 2.88 -10.53
CA PHE A 274 0.24 2.17 -10.12
C PHE A 274 1.48 3.03 -10.35
N GLY A 275 2.30 3.18 -9.30
CA GLY A 275 3.57 3.89 -9.33
C GLY A 275 4.77 2.94 -9.27
N LEU A 276 5.83 3.29 -10.00
CA LEU A 276 7.11 2.57 -9.99
C LEU A 276 7.92 2.96 -8.76
N LEU A 277 8.37 1.96 -7.99
CA LEU A 277 9.31 2.16 -6.90
C LEU A 277 10.76 2.03 -7.39
N GLN A 278 11.63 2.89 -6.88
CA GLN A 278 13.07 2.77 -7.07
C GLN A 278 13.61 1.50 -6.38
N PRO A 279 14.67 0.87 -6.90
CA PRO A 279 15.20 -0.38 -6.35
C PRO A 279 15.52 -0.31 -4.86
N GLU A 280 16.09 0.78 -4.39
CA GLU A 280 16.47 1.00 -2.98
C GLU A 280 15.26 1.01 -2.04
N LEU A 281 14.09 1.44 -2.53
CA LEU A 281 12.85 1.44 -1.77
C LEU A 281 12.24 0.05 -1.65
N LYS A 282 12.44 -0.82 -2.65
CA LYS A 282 11.93 -2.19 -2.63
C LYS A 282 12.60 -3.05 -1.56
N GLU A 283 13.82 -2.71 -1.15
CA GLU A 283 14.51 -3.40 -0.05
C GLU A 283 14.03 -2.94 1.34
N LYS A 284 13.48 -1.73 1.42
CA LYS A 284 13.06 -1.11 2.69
C LYS A 284 11.57 -1.25 2.96
N LEU A 285 10.75 -1.26 1.90
CA LEU A 285 9.31 -1.26 2.02
C LEU A 285 8.75 -2.67 1.97
N LEU A 286 7.68 -2.91 2.73
CA LEU A 286 7.01 -4.20 2.80
C LEU A 286 5.66 -4.15 2.07
N SER A 287 5.28 -5.27 1.44
CA SER A 287 3.94 -5.42 0.88
C SER A 287 2.88 -5.26 1.98
N GLY A 288 1.86 -4.46 1.71
CA GLY A 288 0.79 -4.14 2.66
C GLY A 288 0.97 -2.81 3.41
N MET A 289 2.15 -2.15 3.36
CA MET A 289 2.34 -0.85 3.99
C MET A 289 1.40 0.19 3.38
N PHE A 290 0.66 0.91 4.22
CA PHE A 290 -0.21 2.00 3.82
C PHE A 290 0.61 3.20 3.35
N ALA A 291 0.17 3.84 2.26
CA ALA A 291 0.82 5.00 1.67
C ALA A 291 -0.18 6.14 1.43
N GLU A 292 0.26 7.35 1.73
CA GLU A 292 -0.40 8.59 1.32
C GLU A 292 0.44 9.26 0.24
N ALA A 293 -0.18 9.70 -0.84
CA ALA A 293 0.51 10.18 -2.02
C ALA A 293 -0.10 11.46 -2.58
N LYS A 294 0.75 12.26 -3.20
CA LYS A 294 0.40 13.41 -4.02
C LYS A 294 0.92 13.20 -5.43
N ILE A 295 0.03 13.08 -6.40
CA ILE A 295 0.36 12.95 -7.81
C ILE A 295 0.45 14.34 -8.40
N ILE A 296 1.59 14.73 -8.94
CA ILE A 296 1.83 16.06 -9.52
C ILE A 296 1.24 16.06 -10.93
N ILE A 297 0.17 16.83 -11.11
CA ILE A 297 -0.57 16.91 -12.37
C ILE A 297 -0.16 18.10 -13.25
N ALA A 298 0.33 19.17 -12.62
CA ALA A 298 0.82 20.38 -13.28
C ALA A 298 1.74 21.15 -12.34
N THR A 299 2.53 22.05 -12.91
CA THR A 299 3.26 23.08 -12.18
C THR A 299 2.71 24.43 -12.60
N LYS A 300 2.44 25.31 -11.63
CA LYS A 300 2.00 26.69 -11.88
C LYS A 300 2.90 27.66 -11.16
N LYS A 301 3.03 28.86 -11.72
CA LYS A 301 3.68 29.99 -11.04
C LYS A 301 2.63 30.74 -10.21
N GLY A 302 3.03 31.15 -9.02
CA GLY A 302 2.19 31.89 -8.11
C GLY A 302 3.00 32.81 -7.21
N PHE A 303 2.40 33.89 -6.75
CA PHE A 303 3.00 34.78 -5.77
C PHE A 303 2.91 34.14 -4.37
N SER A 304 3.96 34.19 -3.62
CA SER A 304 4.07 33.49 -2.35
C SER A 304 4.77 34.29 -1.28
N VAL A 305 4.60 33.84 -0.06
CA VAL A 305 5.33 34.30 1.13
C VAL A 305 5.92 33.11 1.86
N PRO A 306 6.96 33.28 2.67
CA PRO A 306 7.42 32.21 3.58
C PRO A 306 6.30 31.69 4.44
N ASN A 307 6.30 30.39 4.73
CA ASN A 307 5.25 29.75 5.54
C ASN A 307 5.07 30.42 6.91
N GLU A 308 6.16 30.92 7.50
CA GLU A 308 6.18 31.65 8.78
C GLU A 308 5.39 32.96 8.74
N ALA A 309 5.16 33.56 7.56
CA ALA A 309 4.39 34.78 7.40
C ALA A 309 2.88 34.59 7.52
N ILE A 310 2.40 33.34 7.44
CA ILE A 310 0.97 33.00 7.48
C ILE A 310 0.52 32.72 8.91
N ILE A 311 -0.48 33.45 9.35
CA ILE A 311 -1.17 33.27 10.62
C ILE A 311 -2.45 32.48 10.35
N LYS A 312 -2.58 31.31 10.93
CA LYS A 312 -3.79 30.50 10.82
C LYS A 312 -4.63 30.64 12.09
N GLU A 313 -5.81 31.18 11.95
CA GLU A 313 -6.78 31.30 13.05
C GLU A 313 -8.12 30.67 12.61
N SER A 314 -8.45 29.57 13.28
CA SER A 314 -9.58 28.72 12.89
C SER A 314 -9.43 28.27 11.42
N ASP A 315 -10.39 28.65 10.55
CA ASP A 315 -10.38 28.33 9.12
C ASP A 315 -9.92 29.52 8.23
N LYS A 316 -9.30 30.53 8.83
CA LYS A 316 -8.90 31.76 8.12
C LYS A 316 -7.37 31.91 8.19
N ASN A 317 -6.80 32.39 7.08
CA ASN A 317 -5.39 32.70 6.98
C ASN A 317 -5.21 34.23 6.91
N PHE A 318 -4.26 34.76 7.65
CA PHE A 318 -3.94 36.15 7.72
C PHE A 318 -2.47 36.41 7.48
N VAL A 319 -2.15 37.60 7.03
CA VAL A 319 -0.79 38.16 6.98
C VAL A 319 -0.77 39.55 7.60
N TYR A 320 0.41 39.97 8.06
CA TYR A 320 0.61 41.35 8.51
C TYR A 320 1.19 42.20 7.38
N LEU A 321 0.38 43.12 6.84
CA LEU A 321 0.79 44.09 5.83
C LEU A 321 1.40 45.32 6.48
N LEU A 322 2.60 45.71 6.06
CA LEU A 322 3.25 46.94 6.47
C LEU A 322 2.52 48.15 5.83
N GLN A 323 1.96 49.03 6.65
CA GLN A 323 1.25 50.23 6.23
C GLN A 323 2.16 51.48 6.28
N ASN A 324 3.03 51.55 7.30
CA ASN A 324 3.90 52.71 7.50
C ASN A 324 5.25 52.25 8.13
N GLN A 325 6.34 52.93 7.73
CA GLN A 325 7.72 52.63 8.17
C GLN A 325 8.48 53.93 8.47
N GLN A 326 7.87 54.95 9.09
CA GLN A 326 8.57 56.20 9.40
C GLN A 326 9.29 56.12 10.77
N SER A 327 8.57 56.44 11.86
CA SER A 327 9.08 56.35 13.23
C SER A 327 8.96 54.94 13.82
N ASN A 328 7.84 54.28 13.58
CA ASN A 328 7.53 52.92 13.97
C ASN A 328 7.03 52.13 12.77
N PHE A 329 7.04 50.77 12.90
CA PHE A 329 6.44 49.88 11.93
C PHE A 329 4.95 49.70 12.27
N VAL A 330 4.07 50.04 11.35
CA VAL A 330 2.62 49.83 11.55
C VAL A 330 2.16 48.73 10.63
N PHE A 331 1.69 47.65 11.20
CA PHE A 331 1.19 46.47 10.49
C PHE A 331 -0.33 46.40 10.58
N LYS A 332 -0.96 45.97 9.48
CA LYS A 332 -2.40 45.69 9.41
C LYS A 332 -2.59 44.18 9.23
N LYS A 333 -3.30 43.54 10.16
CA LYS A 333 -3.73 42.15 10.01
C LYS A 333 -4.75 42.07 8.89
N THR A 334 -4.42 41.34 7.84
CA THR A 334 -5.20 41.26 6.60
C THR A 334 -5.52 39.81 6.29
N LEU A 335 -6.81 39.52 6.07
CA LEU A 335 -7.26 38.21 5.62
C LEU A 335 -6.76 37.97 4.21
N VAL A 336 -6.22 36.75 3.97
CA VAL A 336 -5.75 36.33 2.66
C VAL A 336 -6.32 34.96 2.28
N LYS A 337 -6.48 34.75 0.99
CA LYS A 337 -6.73 33.43 0.44
C LYS A 337 -5.41 32.80 0.07
N VAL A 338 -5.15 31.62 0.60
CA VAL A 338 -3.96 30.84 0.28
C VAL A 338 -4.28 29.77 -0.78
N GLY A 339 -3.29 29.49 -1.62
CA GLY A 339 -3.34 28.42 -2.61
C GLY A 339 -2.48 27.23 -2.20
N GLU A 340 -1.65 26.75 -3.12
CA GLU A 340 -0.73 25.64 -2.87
C GLU A 340 0.39 26.03 -1.90
N ALA A 341 0.87 25.07 -1.12
CA ALA A 341 2.01 25.26 -0.23
C ALA A 341 3.13 24.31 -0.61
N SER A 342 4.35 24.84 -0.58
CA SER A 342 5.59 24.06 -0.65
C SER A 342 6.22 23.92 0.74
N GLU A 343 7.42 23.32 0.81
CA GLU A 343 8.16 23.16 2.06
C GLU A 343 8.41 24.52 2.74
N ASP A 344 8.79 25.55 1.98
CA ASP A 344 9.21 26.85 2.52
C ASP A 344 8.19 27.97 2.28
N PHE A 345 7.32 27.86 1.28
CA PHE A 345 6.46 28.97 0.81
C PHE A 345 5.02 28.55 0.65
N THR A 346 4.11 29.50 0.93
CA THR A 346 2.68 29.38 0.68
C THR A 346 2.25 30.40 -0.37
N GLU A 347 1.52 29.92 -1.37
CA GLU A 347 0.91 30.77 -2.41
C GLU A 347 -0.15 31.67 -1.81
N ILE A 348 -0.11 32.95 -2.17
CA ILE A 348 -1.16 33.93 -1.90
C ILE A 348 -1.95 34.12 -3.18
N LEU A 349 -3.23 33.79 -3.14
CA LEU A 349 -4.12 34.04 -4.28
C LEU A 349 -4.41 35.50 -4.42
N PRO A 350 -4.53 36.04 -5.66
CA PRO A 350 -4.84 37.46 -5.90
C PRO A 350 -6.08 37.92 -5.13
N ASP A 351 -5.94 39.05 -4.42
CA ASP A 351 -7.00 39.70 -3.67
C ASP A 351 -6.83 41.22 -3.81
N ASP A 352 -7.93 42.01 -3.61
CA ASP A 352 -7.92 43.48 -3.67
C ASP A 352 -7.04 44.13 -2.60
N HIS A 353 -6.62 43.38 -1.58
CA HIS A 353 -5.88 43.89 -0.43
C HIS A 353 -4.37 43.61 -0.48
N VAL A 354 -3.94 42.60 -1.26
CA VAL A 354 -2.53 42.16 -1.33
C VAL A 354 -2.06 42.15 -2.78
N HIS A 355 -1.13 43.04 -3.09
CA HIS A 355 -0.53 43.20 -4.42
C HIS A 355 0.92 42.75 -4.41
N GLN A 356 1.51 42.54 -5.58
CA GLN A 356 2.90 42.05 -5.74
C GLN A 356 3.95 42.85 -4.93
N ASN A 357 3.76 44.17 -4.81
CA ASN A 357 4.66 45.05 -4.08
C ASN A 357 4.29 45.25 -2.61
N SER A 358 3.27 44.55 -2.11
CA SER A 358 2.88 44.62 -0.71
C SER A 358 4.01 44.09 0.18
N LYS A 359 4.38 44.89 1.17
CA LYS A 359 5.37 44.51 2.17
C LYS A 359 4.70 43.72 3.29
N ILE A 360 5.12 42.51 3.51
CA ILE A 360 4.54 41.56 4.46
C ILE A 360 5.58 41.19 5.50
N LEU A 361 5.20 41.10 6.76
CA LEU A 361 6.06 40.58 7.82
C LEU A 361 6.30 39.10 7.58
N ALA A 362 7.57 38.73 7.31
CA ALA A 362 7.98 37.37 7.01
C ALA A 362 8.40 36.58 8.27
N LYS A 363 9.11 37.25 9.19
CA LYS A 363 9.55 36.65 10.47
C LYS A 363 9.17 37.50 11.66
N GLY A 364 9.03 36.87 12.83
CA GLY A 364 8.60 37.52 14.07
C GLY A 364 7.08 37.77 14.14
N VAL A 365 6.32 37.02 13.35
CA VAL A 365 4.85 37.14 13.27
C VAL A 365 4.19 36.80 14.60
N PHE A 366 4.72 35.80 15.32
CA PHE A 366 4.19 35.38 16.63
C PHE A 366 4.46 36.39 17.75
N ASP A 367 5.53 37.21 17.63
CA ASP A 367 5.92 38.17 18.66
C ASP A 367 4.96 39.37 18.71
N ILE A 368 4.13 39.59 17.67
CA ILE A 368 3.15 40.67 17.58
C ILE A 368 1.71 40.18 17.61
N SER A 369 1.49 38.86 17.63
CA SER A 369 0.13 38.27 17.67
C SER A 369 -0.36 38.01 19.08
N ASN A 370 0.47 38.22 20.12
CA ASN A 370 0.12 38.04 21.56
C ASN A 370 -0.25 39.36 22.22
#